data_a7d528e1f748e913741d413af210231d
#
_entry.id   a7d528e1f748e913741d413af210231d
#
_cell.length_a   1.000
_cell.length_b   1.000
_cell.length_c   1.000
_cell.angle_alpha   90.00
_cell.angle_beta   90.00
_cell.angle_gamma   90.00
#
_symmetry.space_group_name_H-M   'P 1'
#
loop_
_entity.id
_entity.type
_entity.pdbx_description
1 polymer ?
#
loop_
_entity_poly.entity_id
_entity_poly.type
_entity_poly.pdbx_seq_one_letter_code
_entity_poly.pdbx_strand_id
1 'polypeptide(L)'
;MTIINFTKKRIEAIEPSSKIQVFNDSKITGLHLRVYSSGKKVFYLYFRTQSGGQRSPKIGDATSISVETARNQARVILGEVSKGLDPVNHQRTSNLSLRNFCKIFDEKHLSKHVKPSTARTYRSLISSVILPSVGSKRIKLIKRSDVEAMLNRKDTQPTSANHALALLRLIIKKAQQWEYVPEFQNPCLNIQKFKT
;
A
#
# COMPACT_ATOMS: atom_id res chain seq x y z
N MET A 1 -10.73 -31.09 0.98
CA MET A 1 -9.65 -30.19 1.34
C MET A 1 -8.61 -30.99 2.11
N THR A 2 -7.37 -31.07 1.64
CA THR A 2 -6.34 -31.95 2.23
C THR A 2 -5.55 -31.19 3.28
N ILE A 3 -5.50 -31.70 4.52
CA ILE A 3 -4.70 -31.13 5.62
C ILE A 3 -3.44 -31.94 5.76
N ILE A 4 -2.28 -31.29 5.74
CA ILE A 4 -0.99 -31.93 5.91
C ILE A 4 -0.08 -31.10 6.84
N ASN A 5 0.81 -31.75 7.57
CA ASN A 5 1.87 -31.04 8.28
C ASN A 5 2.91 -30.62 7.25
N PHE A 6 3.06 -29.30 7.04
CA PHE A 6 4.06 -28.77 6.13
C PHE A 6 5.47 -29.05 6.65
N THR A 7 6.25 -29.71 5.81
CA THR A 7 7.70 -29.85 5.92
C THR A 7 8.31 -29.63 4.55
N LYS A 8 9.57 -29.22 4.47
CA LYS A 8 10.27 -29.01 3.21
C LYS A 8 10.14 -30.24 2.31
N LYS A 9 10.48 -31.42 2.82
CA LYS A 9 10.43 -32.71 2.11
C LYS A 9 9.02 -33.02 1.56
N ARG A 10 7.96 -32.82 2.37
CA ARG A 10 6.58 -33.07 1.92
C ARG A 10 6.15 -32.11 0.82
N ILE A 11 6.50 -30.81 0.95
CA ILE A 11 6.15 -29.80 -0.04
C ILE A 11 6.87 -30.07 -1.38
N GLU A 12 8.14 -30.44 -1.32
CA GLU A 12 8.93 -30.79 -2.53
C GLU A 12 8.31 -31.98 -3.25
N ALA A 13 7.88 -33.00 -2.52
CA ALA A 13 7.29 -34.24 -3.05
C ALA A 13 5.90 -34.06 -3.67
N ILE A 14 5.22 -32.91 -3.52
CA ILE A 14 3.92 -32.70 -4.15
C ILE A 14 4.13 -32.43 -5.64
N GLU A 15 3.65 -33.31 -6.49
CA GLU A 15 3.68 -33.14 -7.93
C GLU A 15 2.53 -32.23 -8.41
N PRO A 16 2.78 -31.41 -9.42
CA PRO A 16 1.74 -30.57 -10.02
C PRO A 16 0.71 -31.44 -10.76
N SER A 17 -0.54 -30.97 -10.81
CA SER A 17 -1.59 -31.58 -11.60
C SER A 17 -2.19 -30.56 -12.57
N SER A 18 -3.08 -31.01 -13.46
CA SER A 18 -3.76 -30.11 -14.43
C SER A 18 -4.60 -29.01 -13.76
N LYS A 19 -5.01 -29.22 -12.49
CA LYS A 19 -5.78 -28.26 -11.70
C LYS A 19 -4.96 -27.76 -10.51
N ILE A 20 -5.24 -26.53 -10.05
CA ILE A 20 -4.64 -26.01 -8.83
C ILE A 20 -5.00 -26.90 -7.64
N GLN A 21 -3.99 -27.39 -6.96
CA GLN A 21 -4.15 -28.15 -5.72
C GLN A 21 -3.99 -27.25 -4.52
N VAL A 22 -4.79 -27.47 -3.47
CA VAL A 22 -4.75 -26.69 -2.23
C VAL A 22 -4.55 -27.63 -1.04
N PHE A 23 -3.50 -27.39 -0.28
CA PHE A 23 -3.17 -28.13 0.94
C PHE A 23 -3.16 -27.16 2.12
N ASN A 24 -3.82 -27.53 3.22
CA ASN A 24 -3.84 -26.71 4.43
C ASN A 24 -2.79 -27.20 5.42
N ASP A 25 -2.14 -26.25 6.12
CA ASP A 25 -1.22 -26.62 7.20
C ASP A 25 -1.97 -27.12 8.42
N SER A 26 -1.50 -28.23 9.01
CA SER A 26 -2.07 -28.78 10.24
C SER A 26 -1.76 -27.96 11.49
N LYS A 27 -0.73 -27.05 11.45
CA LYS A 27 -0.28 -26.28 12.62
C LYS A 27 -0.84 -24.86 12.68
N ILE A 28 -1.12 -24.25 11.53
CA ILE A 28 -1.63 -22.87 11.47
C ILE A 28 -2.92 -22.85 10.65
N THR A 29 -4.03 -22.61 11.35
CA THR A 29 -5.35 -22.51 10.72
C THR A 29 -5.37 -21.39 9.67
N GLY A 30 -5.85 -21.71 8.45
CA GLY A 30 -5.91 -20.77 7.33
C GLY A 30 -4.63 -20.69 6.49
N LEU A 31 -3.46 -21.11 7.01
CA LEU A 31 -2.25 -21.21 6.19
C LEU A 31 -2.40 -22.37 5.20
N HIS A 32 -2.28 -22.07 3.90
CA HIS A 32 -2.41 -23.08 2.86
C HIS A 32 -1.39 -22.87 1.75
N LEU A 33 -1.03 -23.99 1.10
CA LEU A 33 -0.16 -24.05 -0.05
C LEU A 33 -1.02 -24.25 -1.31
N ARG A 34 -0.80 -23.43 -2.31
CA ARG A 34 -1.33 -23.65 -3.66
C ARG A 34 -0.23 -24.17 -4.56
N VAL A 35 -0.49 -25.31 -5.20
CA VAL A 35 0.39 -25.91 -6.21
C VAL A 35 -0.27 -25.72 -7.55
N TYR A 36 0.38 -24.97 -8.42
CA TYR A 36 -0.09 -24.65 -9.76
C TYR A 36 0.35 -25.73 -10.76
N SER A 37 -0.32 -25.81 -11.91
CA SER A 37 0.03 -26.75 -13.01
C SER A 37 1.45 -26.53 -13.54
N SER A 38 1.99 -25.31 -13.42
CA SER A 38 3.38 -24.99 -13.75
C SER A 38 4.43 -25.51 -12.76
N GLY A 39 4.01 -26.21 -11.68
CA GLY A 39 4.87 -26.62 -10.59
C GLY A 39 5.15 -25.53 -9.55
N LYS A 40 4.70 -24.30 -9.77
CA LYS A 40 4.86 -23.21 -8.81
C LYS A 40 4.08 -23.50 -7.54
N LYS A 41 4.75 -23.36 -6.36
CA LYS A 41 4.20 -23.61 -5.04
C LYS A 41 4.21 -22.32 -4.24
N VAL A 42 3.05 -21.88 -3.72
CA VAL A 42 2.91 -20.58 -3.07
C VAL A 42 2.09 -20.70 -1.80
N PHE A 43 2.62 -20.14 -0.71
CA PHE A 43 1.90 -20.03 0.55
C PHE A 43 0.93 -18.85 0.54
N TYR A 44 -0.28 -19.08 1.04
CA TYR A 44 -1.33 -18.10 1.28
C TYR A 44 -1.87 -18.27 2.70
N LEU A 45 -2.43 -17.19 3.25
CA LEU A 45 -3.12 -17.23 4.53
C LEU A 45 -4.59 -16.79 4.33
N TYR A 46 -5.54 -17.68 4.58
CA TYR A 46 -6.96 -17.32 4.62
C TYR A 46 -7.37 -16.89 6.02
N PHE A 47 -8.05 -15.76 6.13
CA PHE A 47 -8.68 -15.31 7.37
C PHE A 47 -9.92 -14.46 7.09
N ARG A 48 -10.74 -14.26 8.15
CA ARG A 48 -11.84 -13.30 8.13
C ARG A 48 -11.51 -12.12 9.03
N THR A 49 -11.79 -10.91 8.57
CA THR A 49 -11.70 -9.69 9.38
C THR A 49 -12.87 -9.64 10.38
N GLN A 50 -12.76 -8.81 11.41
CA GLN A 50 -13.88 -8.60 12.36
C GLN A 50 -15.14 -8.02 11.67
N SER A 51 -14.97 -7.27 10.58
CA SER A 51 -16.09 -6.80 9.75
C SER A 51 -16.68 -7.87 8.81
N GLY A 52 -16.26 -9.14 8.93
CA GLY A 52 -16.76 -10.27 8.13
C GLY A 52 -16.10 -10.44 6.76
N GLY A 53 -15.21 -9.54 6.36
CA GLY A 53 -14.51 -9.59 5.07
C GLY A 53 -13.55 -10.78 4.99
N GLN A 54 -13.58 -11.53 3.87
CA GLN A 54 -12.64 -12.63 3.63
C GLN A 54 -11.37 -12.12 2.97
N ARG A 55 -10.21 -12.60 3.41
CA ARG A 55 -8.89 -12.27 2.89
C ARG A 55 -8.08 -13.53 2.65
N SER A 56 -7.26 -13.51 1.60
CA SER A 56 -6.31 -14.60 1.30
C SER A 56 -5.04 -14.02 0.70
N PRO A 57 -4.25 -13.24 1.48
CA PRO A 57 -3.00 -12.69 0.99
C PRO A 57 -1.98 -13.78 0.69
N LYS A 58 -1.13 -13.51 -0.31
CA LYS A 58 0.08 -14.28 -0.56
C LYS A 58 1.08 -14.03 0.56
N ILE A 59 1.63 -15.11 1.13
CA ILE A 59 2.71 -15.07 2.12
C ILE A 59 4.07 -15.11 1.42
N GLY A 60 4.26 -16.04 0.48
CA GLY A 60 5.50 -16.14 -0.29
C GLY A 60 5.58 -17.39 -1.14
N ASP A 61 6.57 -17.43 -2.03
CA ASP A 61 6.83 -18.61 -2.83
C ASP A 61 7.61 -19.65 -1.99
N ALA A 62 7.21 -20.93 -2.06
CA ALA A 62 7.82 -22.00 -1.27
C ALA A 62 9.29 -22.27 -1.64
N THR A 63 9.75 -21.74 -2.78
CA THR A 63 11.17 -21.75 -3.17
C THR A 63 11.98 -20.61 -2.52
N SER A 64 11.31 -19.52 -2.11
CA SER A 64 11.96 -18.31 -1.59
C SER A 64 11.90 -18.20 -0.07
N ILE A 65 10.92 -18.84 0.59
CA ILE A 65 10.77 -18.81 2.05
C ILE A 65 10.61 -20.21 2.62
N SER A 66 11.12 -20.41 3.83
CA SER A 66 10.94 -21.67 4.54
C SER A 66 9.51 -21.81 5.09
N VAL A 67 9.11 -23.05 5.40
CA VAL A 67 7.84 -23.35 6.07
C VAL A 67 7.72 -22.59 7.39
N GLU A 68 8.79 -22.52 8.17
CA GLU A 68 8.77 -21.82 9.46
C GLU A 68 8.62 -20.32 9.27
N THR A 69 9.28 -19.74 8.28
CA THR A 69 9.09 -18.33 7.92
C THR A 69 7.64 -18.05 7.51
N ALA A 70 7.03 -18.94 6.72
CA ALA A 70 5.62 -18.81 6.33
C ALA A 70 4.68 -18.88 7.54
N ARG A 71 4.93 -19.80 8.49
CA ARG A 71 4.16 -19.90 9.74
C ARG A 71 4.32 -18.67 10.62
N ASN A 72 5.53 -18.14 10.76
CA ASN A 72 5.79 -16.95 11.57
C ASN A 72 5.08 -15.73 10.99
N GLN A 73 5.16 -15.52 9.68
CA GLN A 73 4.41 -14.45 9.01
C GLN A 73 2.88 -14.62 9.18
N ALA A 74 2.38 -15.85 9.07
CA ALA A 74 0.97 -16.14 9.29
C ALA A 74 0.54 -15.80 10.73
N ARG A 75 1.35 -16.14 11.75
CA ARG A 75 1.07 -15.80 13.16
C ARG A 75 1.02 -14.29 13.39
N VAL A 76 1.96 -13.53 12.79
CA VAL A 76 1.97 -12.07 12.89
C VAL A 76 0.68 -11.49 12.30
N ILE A 77 0.29 -11.90 11.09
CA ILE A 77 -0.94 -11.45 10.43
C ILE A 77 -2.18 -11.80 11.27
N LEU A 78 -2.28 -13.03 11.78
CA LEU A 78 -3.41 -13.45 12.61
C LEU A 78 -3.45 -12.68 13.94
N GLY A 79 -2.29 -12.33 14.51
CA GLY A 79 -2.18 -11.48 15.69
C GLY A 79 -2.68 -10.04 15.44
N GLU A 80 -2.46 -9.48 14.25
CA GLU A 80 -3.04 -8.17 13.87
C GLU A 80 -4.57 -8.28 13.68
N VAL A 81 -5.03 -9.35 13.04
CA VAL A 81 -6.48 -9.61 12.85
C VAL A 81 -7.20 -9.75 14.18
N SER A 82 -6.60 -10.43 15.16
CA SER A 82 -7.19 -10.59 16.51
C SER A 82 -7.34 -9.24 17.26
N LYS A 83 -6.51 -8.24 16.91
CA LYS A 83 -6.60 -6.86 17.42
C LYS A 83 -7.60 -6.00 16.63
N GLY A 84 -8.35 -6.58 15.70
CA GLY A 84 -9.34 -5.87 14.89
C GLY A 84 -8.79 -5.17 13.65
N LEU A 85 -7.49 -5.33 13.36
CA LEU A 85 -6.88 -4.74 12.19
C LEU A 85 -7.15 -5.60 10.94
N ASP A 86 -7.24 -4.97 9.76
CA ASP A 86 -7.19 -5.67 8.46
C ASP A 86 -5.80 -5.48 7.83
N PRO A 87 -4.86 -6.44 8.02
CA PRO A 87 -3.49 -6.29 7.56
C PRO A 87 -3.37 -6.12 6.04
N VAL A 88 -4.31 -6.69 5.28
CA VAL A 88 -4.32 -6.56 3.81
C VAL A 88 -4.72 -5.16 3.39
N ASN A 89 -5.70 -4.59 4.05
CA ASN A 89 -6.12 -3.21 3.79
C ASN A 89 -5.03 -2.23 4.25
N HIS A 90 -4.45 -2.47 5.40
CA HIS A 90 -3.33 -1.68 5.94
C HIS A 90 -2.10 -1.70 5.01
N GLN A 91 -1.75 -2.85 4.43
CA GLN A 91 -0.68 -2.94 3.43
C GLN A 91 -1.03 -2.22 2.11
N ARG A 92 -2.28 -2.31 1.65
CA ARG A 92 -2.75 -1.57 0.46
C ARG A 92 -2.68 -0.07 0.67
N THR A 93 -3.16 0.43 1.80
CA THR A 93 -3.12 1.85 2.15
C THR A 93 -1.69 2.34 2.39
N SER A 94 -0.87 1.55 3.09
CA SER A 94 0.54 1.91 3.32
C SER A 94 1.41 1.92 2.06
N ASN A 95 0.98 1.26 0.98
CA ASN A 95 1.67 1.20 -0.31
C ASN A 95 1.10 2.18 -1.34
N LEU A 96 0.13 3.02 -0.95
CA LEU A 96 -0.53 3.94 -1.86
C LEU A 96 0.44 5.00 -2.39
N SER A 97 0.62 5.06 -3.72
CA SER A 97 1.41 6.13 -4.34
C SER A 97 0.64 7.45 -4.28
N LEU A 98 1.39 8.57 -4.27
CA LEU A 98 0.77 9.89 -4.30
C LEU A 98 -0.10 10.08 -5.55
N ARG A 99 0.32 9.57 -6.71
CA ARG A 99 -0.46 9.61 -7.95
C ARG A 99 -1.84 8.97 -7.79
N ASN A 100 -1.90 7.79 -7.20
CA ASN A 100 -3.17 7.08 -6.99
C ASN A 100 -4.05 7.79 -5.95
N PHE A 101 -3.44 8.35 -4.91
CA PHE A 101 -4.19 9.13 -3.94
C PHE A 101 -4.74 10.45 -4.52
N CYS A 102 -4.01 11.12 -5.40
CA CYS A 102 -4.50 12.34 -6.06
C CYS A 102 -5.79 12.10 -6.86
N LYS A 103 -6.01 10.91 -7.43
CA LYS A 103 -7.29 10.55 -8.06
C LYS A 103 -8.43 10.51 -7.04
N ILE A 104 -8.17 9.85 -5.89
CA ILE A 104 -9.14 9.77 -4.79
C ILE A 104 -9.41 11.17 -4.21
N PHE A 105 -8.38 12.00 -4.08
CA PHE A 105 -8.48 13.36 -3.60
C PHE A 105 -9.32 14.24 -4.54
N ASP A 106 -9.17 14.07 -5.85
CA ASP A 106 -10.02 14.75 -6.83
C ASP A 106 -11.48 14.34 -6.67
N GLU A 107 -11.77 13.05 -6.68
CA GLU A 107 -13.13 12.51 -6.57
C GLU A 107 -13.83 12.88 -5.25
N LYS A 108 -13.11 12.76 -4.14
CA LYS A 108 -13.67 12.96 -2.79
C LYS A 108 -13.67 14.42 -2.32
N HIS A 109 -12.75 15.24 -2.81
CA HIS A 109 -12.56 16.59 -2.30
C HIS A 109 -12.70 17.69 -3.36
N LEU A 110 -11.90 17.64 -4.45
CA LEU A 110 -11.92 18.73 -5.42
C LEU A 110 -13.26 18.85 -6.12
N SER A 111 -13.83 17.74 -6.54
CA SER A 111 -15.08 17.70 -7.29
C SER A 111 -16.32 18.02 -6.42
N LYS A 112 -16.24 17.88 -5.09
CA LYS A 112 -17.39 18.00 -4.18
C LYS A 112 -17.35 19.23 -3.27
N HIS A 113 -16.14 19.67 -2.89
CA HIS A 113 -15.97 20.66 -1.80
C HIS A 113 -15.17 21.90 -2.21
N VAL A 114 -14.72 21.98 -3.46
CA VAL A 114 -13.87 23.07 -3.93
C VAL A 114 -14.54 23.77 -5.12
N LYS A 115 -14.49 25.11 -5.14
CA LYS A 115 -15.02 25.90 -6.28
C LYS A 115 -14.38 25.44 -7.59
N PRO A 116 -15.12 25.39 -8.72
CA PRO A 116 -14.62 24.87 -10.00
C PRO A 116 -13.32 25.54 -10.48
N SER A 117 -13.18 26.85 -10.30
CA SER A 117 -11.96 27.59 -10.67
C SER A 117 -10.76 27.14 -9.85
N THR A 118 -10.90 27.02 -8.53
CA THR A 118 -9.84 26.55 -7.62
C THR A 118 -9.49 25.08 -7.90
N ALA A 119 -10.49 24.24 -8.15
CA ALA A 119 -10.26 22.83 -8.50
C ALA A 119 -9.45 22.70 -9.80
N ARG A 120 -9.72 23.54 -10.81
CA ARG A 120 -8.91 23.60 -12.04
C ARG A 120 -7.47 23.96 -11.77
N THR A 121 -7.22 24.99 -10.96
CA THR A 121 -5.87 25.39 -10.55
C THR A 121 -5.15 24.26 -9.80
N TYR A 122 -5.84 23.58 -8.88
CA TYR A 122 -5.26 22.47 -8.12
C TYR A 122 -4.92 21.28 -9.02
N ARG A 123 -5.79 20.91 -9.96
CA ARG A 123 -5.49 19.85 -10.95
C ARG A 123 -4.28 20.20 -11.81
N SER A 124 -4.16 21.46 -12.23
CA SER A 124 -2.99 21.94 -12.97
C SER A 124 -1.71 21.82 -12.15
N LEU A 125 -1.70 22.27 -10.89
CA LEU A 125 -0.54 22.15 -10.01
C LEU A 125 -0.17 20.68 -9.70
N ILE A 126 -1.18 19.83 -9.50
CA ILE A 126 -0.99 18.41 -9.32
C ILE A 126 -0.28 17.80 -10.54
N SER A 127 -0.77 18.08 -11.74
CA SER A 127 -0.25 17.47 -12.97
C SER A 127 1.12 18.02 -13.39
N SER A 128 1.34 19.34 -13.25
CA SER A 128 2.56 20.00 -13.77
C SER A 128 3.71 20.05 -12.76
N VAL A 129 3.43 20.10 -11.46
CA VAL A 129 4.48 20.29 -10.43
C VAL A 129 4.61 19.07 -9.52
N ILE A 130 3.50 18.63 -8.91
CA ILE A 130 3.54 17.61 -7.84
C ILE A 130 3.81 16.22 -8.41
N LEU A 131 3.01 15.75 -9.36
CA LEU A 131 3.13 14.39 -9.89
C LEU A 131 4.43 14.10 -10.64
N PRO A 132 5.02 15.03 -11.42
CA PRO A 132 6.33 14.80 -12.03
C PRO A 132 7.45 14.61 -11.01
N SER A 133 7.34 15.25 -9.83
CA SER A 133 8.38 15.23 -8.81
C SER A 133 8.24 14.06 -7.82
N VAL A 134 7.05 13.86 -7.28
CA VAL A 134 6.81 12.92 -6.17
C VAL A 134 5.66 11.94 -6.41
N GLY A 135 5.03 11.98 -7.58
CA GLY A 135 3.81 11.21 -7.88
C GLY A 135 4.00 9.69 -7.83
N SER A 136 5.16 9.16 -8.19
CA SER A 136 5.47 7.73 -8.15
C SER A 136 5.79 7.23 -6.74
N LYS A 137 6.13 8.13 -5.81
CA LYS A 137 6.49 7.76 -4.44
C LYS A 137 5.26 7.35 -3.64
N ARG A 138 5.43 6.39 -2.74
CA ARG A 138 4.43 6.08 -1.70
C ARG A 138 4.33 7.26 -0.74
N ILE A 139 3.13 7.67 -0.36
CA ILE A 139 2.91 8.89 0.43
C ILE A 139 3.75 8.89 1.71
N LYS A 140 3.78 7.77 2.44
CA LYS A 140 4.55 7.64 3.68
C LYS A 140 6.08 7.68 3.49
N LEU A 141 6.58 7.52 2.27
CA LEU A 141 8.00 7.53 1.94
C LEU A 141 8.46 8.87 1.34
N ILE A 142 7.56 9.84 1.19
CA ILE A 142 7.92 11.19 0.76
C ILE A 142 8.68 11.84 1.90
N LYS A 143 9.92 12.25 1.62
CA LYS A 143 10.81 12.92 2.57
C LYS A 143 10.80 14.43 2.35
N ARG A 144 11.25 15.18 3.34
CA ARG A 144 11.46 16.63 3.23
C ARG A 144 12.33 16.99 2.03
N SER A 145 13.43 16.26 1.81
CA SER A 145 14.33 16.46 0.66
C SER A 145 13.62 16.32 -0.70
N ASP A 146 12.60 15.46 -0.80
CA ASP A 146 11.83 15.32 -2.03
C ASP A 146 10.94 16.53 -2.29
N VAL A 147 10.40 17.11 -1.21
CA VAL A 147 9.58 18.33 -1.30
C VAL A 147 10.47 19.52 -1.64
N GLU A 148 11.63 19.64 -1.04
CA GLU A 148 12.62 20.69 -1.37
C GLU A 148 13.09 20.56 -2.82
N ALA A 149 13.37 19.35 -3.31
CA ALA A 149 13.71 19.11 -4.71
C ALA A 149 12.56 19.50 -5.67
N MET A 150 11.31 19.23 -5.29
CA MET A 150 10.13 19.66 -6.06
C MET A 150 10.06 21.19 -6.16
N LEU A 151 10.32 21.90 -5.07
CA LEU A 151 10.27 23.36 -5.04
C LEU A 151 11.38 24.00 -5.89
N ASN A 152 12.58 23.41 -5.87
CA ASN A 152 13.77 23.93 -6.55
C ASN A 152 13.86 23.52 -8.02
N ARG A 153 12.81 22.99 -8.62
CA ARG A 153 12.80 22.68 -10.05
C ARG A 153 12.92 23.97 -10.88
N LYS A 154 13.86 23.97 -11.83
CA LYS A 154 14.15 25.14 -12.68
C LYS A 154 12.96 25.59 -13.55
N ASP A 155 12.06 24.67 -13.88
CA ASP A 155 10.88 24.91 -14.70
C ASP A 155 9.64 25.37 -13.91
N THR A 156 9.77 25.56 -12.59
CA THR A 156 8.65 25.94 -11.72
C THR A 156 8.83 27.37 -11.20
N GLN A 157 7.86 28.22 -11.48
CA GLN A 157 7.83 29.60 -10.96
C GLN A 157 7.67 29.60 -9.43
N PRO A 158 8.33 30.55 -8.70
CA PRO A 158 8.27 30.61 -7.23
C PRO A 158 6.85 30.60 -6.65
N THR A 159 5.94 31.37 -7.23
CA THR A 159 4.54 31.42 -6.81
C THR A 159 3.85 30.06 -6.96
N SER A 160 4.06 29.39 -8.11
CA SER A 160 3.51 28.03 -8.36
C SER A 160 4.11 27.01 -7.41
N ALA A 161 5.41 27.11 -7.10
CA ALA A 161 6.08 26.26 -6.12
C ALA A 161 5.47 26.42 -4.71
N ASN A 162 5.23 27.67 -4.26
CA ASN A 162 4.60 27.95 -2.98
C ASN A 162 3.15 27.38 -2.90
N HIS A 163 2.39 27.53 -3.99
CA HIS A 163 1.04 26.95 -4.07
C HIS A 163 1.07 25.42 -4.09
N ALA A 164 2.02 24.82 -4.83
CA ALA A 164 2.20 23.36 -4.86
C ALA A 164 2.59 22.81 -3.48
N LEU A 165 3.43 23.52 -2.71
CA LEU A 165 3.78 23.16 -1.33
C LEU A 165 2.52 23.13 -0.43
N ALA A 166 1.72 24.20 -0.48
CA ALA A 166 0.49 24.30 0.30
C ALA A 166 -0.51 23.18 -0.07
N LEU A 167 -0.64 22.91 -1.38
CA LEU A 167 -1.51 21.86 -1.88
C LEU A 167 -1.02 20.46 -1.50
N LEU A 168 0.27 20.17 -1.62
CA LEU A 168 0.85 18.88 -1.21
C LEU A 168 0.68 18.65 0.29
N ARG A 169 0.85 19.70 1.12
CA ARG A 169 0.56 19.63 2.56
C ARG A 169 -0.90 19.23 2.82
N LEU A 170 -1.84 19.83 2.09
CA LEU A 170 -3.26 19.50 2.20
C LEU A 170 -3.55 18.07 1.76
N ILE A 171 -2.99 17.61 0.65
CA ILE A 171 -3.15 16.24 0.12
C ILE A 171 -2.69 15.22 1.15
N ILE A 172 -1.51 15.40 1.72
CA ILE A 172 -0.96 14.48 2.75
C ILE A 172 -1.84 14.51 4.01
N LYS A 173 -2.27 15.69 4.48
CA LYS A 173 -3.19 15.81 5.61
C LYS A 173 -4.49 15.06 5.36
N LYS A 174 -5.06 15.16 4.16
CA LYS A 174 -6.29 14.43 3.78
C LYS A 174 -6.06 12.93 3.70
N ALA A 175 -4.89 12.48 3.24
CA ALA A 175 -4.54 11.06 3.23
C ALA A 175 -4.52 10.46 4.65
N GLN A 176 -4.01 11.20 5.63
CA GLN A 176 -4.03 10.81 7.03
C GLN A 176 -5.44 10.87 7.63
N GLN A 177 -6.16 11.99 7.45
CA GLN A 177 -7.53 12.16 7.94
C GLN A 177 -8.51 11.10 7.43
N TRP A 178 -8.30 10.59 6.22
CA TRP A 178 -9.13 9.55 5.61
C TRP A 178 -8.56 8.15 5.81
N GLU A 179 -7.55 8.01 6.67
CA GLU A 179 -6.93 6.72 7.04
C GLU A 179 -6.32 5.93 5.86
N TYR A 180 -5.98 6.64 4.75
CA TYR A 180 -5.26 6.02 3.63
C TYR A 180 -3.78 5.79 3.92
N VAL A 181 -3.24 6.48 4.90
CA VAL A 181 -1.89 6.28 5.43
C VAL A 181 -1.92 6.47 6.95
N PRO A 182 -1.04 5.77 7.70
CA PRO A 182 -0.92 6.00 9.15
C PRO A 182 -0.49 7.45 9.43
N GLU A 183 -0.65 7.89 10.66
CA GLU A 183 -0.11 9.16 11.10
C GLU A 183 1.42 9.16 11.02
N PHE A 184 1.97 10.20 10.45
CA PHE A 184 3.41 10.50 10.41
C PHE A 184 3.59 12.01 10.29
N GLN A 185 4.80 12.48 10.60
CA GLN A 185 5.11 13.89 10.45
C GLN A 185 5.03 14.30 8.97
N ASN A 186 4.16 15.26 8.67
CA ASN A 186 3.99 15.73 7.30
C ASN A 186 5.28 16.40 6.78
N PRO A 187 5.91 15.88 5.73
CA PRO A 187 7.21 16.36 5.24
C PRO A 187 7.17 17.78 4.67
N CYS A 188 5.97 18.34 4.46
CA CYS A 188 5.79 19.72 4.01
C CYS A 188 5.80 20.74 5.15
N LEU A 189 5.92 20.30 6.42
CA LEU A 189 5.98 21.21 7.56
C LEU A 189 7.37 21.87 7.64
N ASN A 190 7.38 23.13 8.10
CA ASN A 190 8.61 23.91 8.34
C ASN A 190 9.53 24.05 7.10
N ILE A 191 8.97 23.99 5.89
CA ILE A 191 9.68 24.30 4.66
C ILE A 191 9.53 25.79 4.38
N GLN A 192 10.66 26.45 4.12
CA GLN A 192 10.69 27.87 3.77
C GLN A 192 10.10 28.09 2.37
N LYS A 193 9.20 29.05 2.28
CA LYS A 193 8.61 29.48 1.00
C LYS A 193 9.57 30.42 0.27
N PHE A 194 9.46 30.47 -1.03
CA PHE A 194 10.12 31.52 -1.81
C PHE A 194 9.51 32.88 -1.49
N LYS A 195 10.36 33.91 -1.45
CA LYS A 195 9.89 35.29 -1.46
C LYS A 195 9.27 35.58 -2.82
N THR A 196 8.03 36.02 -2.84
CA THR A 196 7.27 36.39 -4.05
C THR A 196 6.82 37.82 -3.95
#